data_ef746a2e9eaca6cc9a298a96033cc886
#
_entry.id   ef746a2e9eaca6cc9a298a96033cc886
#
_cell.length_a   1.000
_cell.length_b   1.000
_cell.length_c   1.000
_cell.angle_alpha   90.00
_cell.angle_beta   90.00
_cell.angle_gamma   90.00
#
_symmetry.space_group_name_H-M   'P 1'
#
loop_
_entity.id
_entity.type
_entity.pdbx_description
1 polymer ?
#
loop_
_entity_poly.entity_id
_entity_poly.type
_entity_poly.pdbx_seq_one_letter_code
_entity_poly.pdbx_strand_id
1 'polypeptide(L)'
;MALYKSFILPHLQYCIPLLLGVGKVQANKIADANHYILRTLTGHGKSLSYQELWNICKLNTLECRKKQQSLILLFKCIRNIGPKYLRDFFSIRQTSYNLRGSGVNLCVPKLNLNFMRNSFTYKCAQLWNKLPKDVKLADNVNIFKSKIRSTQL
;
A
#
# COMPACT_ATOMS: atom_id res chain seq x y z
N MET A 1 15.63 -2.04 -18.28
CA MET A 1 14.64 -2.37 -17.23
C MET A 1 15.10 -3.41 -16.21
N ALA A 2 15.97 -4.37 -16.57
CA ALA A 2 16.52 -5.33 -15.61
C ALA A 2 17.26 -4.64 -14.45
N LEU A 3 18.16 -3.71 -14.75
CA LEU A 3 18.90 -2.94 -13.74
C LEU A 3 17.98 -2.24 -12.71
N TYR A 4 16.92 -1.59 -13.19
CA TYR A 4 15.96 -0.95 -12.28
C TYR A 4 15.31 -1.95 -11.32
N LYS A 5 14.84 -3.09 -11.85
CA LYS A 5 14.16 -4.11 -11.04
C LYS A 5 15.09 -4.82 -10.06
N SER A 6 16.36 -5.03 -10.43
CA SER A 6 17.32 -5.77 -9.61
C SER A 6 18.04 -4.90 -8.56
N PHE A 7 18.37 -3.66 -8.91
CA PHE A 7 19.19 -2.82 -8.04
C PHE A 7 18.40 -1.66 -7.40
N ILE A 8 17.57 -0.96 -8.15
CA ILE A 8 16.90 0.25 -7.65
C ILE A 8 15.62 -0.07 -6.89
N LEU A 9 14.77 -0.89 -7.50
CA LEU A 9 13.45 -1.18 -6.96
C LEU A 9 13.48 -1.82 -5.55
N PRO A 10 14.39 -2.76 -5.23
CA PRO A 10 14.48 -3.32 -3.88
C PRO A 10 14.77 -2.27 -2.81
N HIS A 11 15.63 -1.29 -3.09
CA HIS A 11 15.92 -0.18 -2.16
C HIS A 11 14.68 0.69 -1.91
N LEU A 12 13.93 0.99 -2.97
CA LEU A 12 12.68 1.75 -2.85
C LEU A 12 11.56 0.96 -2.16
N GLN A 13 11.61 -0.37 -2.25
CA GLN A 13 10.62 -1.25 -1.62
C GLN A 13 10.98 -1.65 -0.19
N TYR A 14 12.20 -1.40 0.24
CA TYR A 14 12.62 -1.67 1.61
C TYR A 14 11.77 -0.84 2.58
N CYS A 15 11.15 -1.51 3.54
CA CYS A 15 10.25 -0.88 4.51
C CYS A 15 9.13 0.02 3.90
N ILE A 16 8.71 -0.25 2.67
CA ILE A 16 7.72 0.55 1.94
C ILE A 16 6.40 0.79 2.72
N PRO A 17 5.90 -0.12 3.59
CA PRO A 17 4.74 0.15 4.41
C PRO A 17 4.90 1.35 5.34
N LEU A 18 6.11 1.65 5.81
CA LEU A 18 6.39 2.83 6.63
C LEU A 18 6.15 4.14 5.85
N LEU A 19 6.40 4.10 4.54
CA LEU A 19 6.17 5.25 3.66
C LEU A 19 4.69 5.60 3.50
N LEU A 20 3.78 4.74 3.94
CA LEU A 20 2.35 5.05 3.95
C LEU A 20 2.02 6.24 4.86
N GLY A 21 2.77 6.37 5.96
CA GLY A 21 2.62 7.45 6.94
C GLY A 21 3.40 8.73 6.63
N VAL A 22 4.26 8.70 5.63
CA VAL A 22 5.15 9.84 5.30
C VAL A 22 4.35 11.03 4.77
N GLY A 23 4.77 12.24 5.13
CA GLY A 23 4.18 13.49 4.67
C GLY A 23 4.33 13.69 3.15
N LYS A 24 3.45 14.51 2.57
CA LYS A 24 3.42 14.73 1.10
C LYS A 24 4.75 15.22 0.54
N VAL A 25 5.44 16.12 1.25
CA VAL A 25 6.72 16.70 0.80
C VAL A 25 7.79 15.62 0.62
N GLN A 26 7.96 14.76 1.63
CA GLN A 26 8.93 13.67 1.58
C GLN A 26 8.53 12.59 0.57
N ALA A 27 7.23 12.29 0.47
CA ALA A 27 6.72 11.35 -0.53
C ALA A 27 7.01 11.85 -1.95
N ASN A 28 6.84 13.15 -2.23
CA ASN A 28 7.16 13.74 -3.52
C ASN A 28 8.66 13.65 -3.82
N LYS A 29 9.55 13.95 -2.86
CA LYS A 29 11.00 13.82 -3.05
C LYS A 29 11.40 12.41 -3.49
N ILE A 30 10.81 11.37 -2.87
CA ILE A 30 11.05 9.97 -3.25
C ILE A 30 10.52 9.69 -4.65
N ALA A 31 9.34 10.20 -4.99
CA ALA A 31 8.74 10.06 -6.31
C ALA A 31 9.58 10.76 -7.39
N ASP A 32 10.06 11.96 -7.14
CA ASP A 32 10.91 12.73 -8.04
C ASP A 32 12.26 12.04 -8.29
N ALA A 33 12.90 11.55 -7.24
CA ALA A 33 14.14 10.78 -7.34
C ALA A 33 13.93 9.52 -8.19
N ASN A 34 12.85 8.78 -7.93
CA ASN A 34 12.52 7.60 -8.72
C ASN A 34 12.21 7.94 -10.18
N HIS A 35 11.54 9.05 -10.44
CA HIS A 35 11.26 9.54 -11.78
C HIS A 35 12.55 9.92 -12.53
N TYR A 36 13.47 10.60 -11.86
CA TYR A 36 14.78 10.91 -12.41
C TYR A 36 15.54 9.64 -12.82
N ILE A 37 15.57 8.63 -11.95
CA ILE A 37 16.22 7.35 -12.24
C ILE A 37 15.60 6.66 -13.47
N LEU A 38 14.27 6.62 -13.54
CA LEU A 38 13.57 6.02 -14.68
C LEU A 38 13.88 6.74 -16.00
N ARG A 39 13.90 8.06 -16.00
CA ARG A 39 14.29 8.86 -17.18
C ARG A 39 15.71 8.54 -17.64
N THR A 40 16.65 8.49 -16.71
CA THR A 40 18.05 8.19 -17.01
C THR A 40 18.21 6.79 -17.63
N LEU A 41 17.51 5.80 -17.06
CA LEU A 41 17.59 4.41 -17.53
C LEU A 41 16.88 4.16 -18.86
N THR A 42 15.86 4.95 -19.18
CA THR A 42 15.11 4.81 -20.44
C THR A 42 15.64 5.69 -21.55
N GLY A 43 16.56 6.61 -21.25
CA GLY A 43 17.08 7.57 -22.22
C GLY A 43 16.06 8.65 -22.63
N HIS A 44 14.87 8.66 -22.03
CA HIS A 44 13.85 9.67 -22.31
C HIS A 44 14.15 10.96 -21.53
N GLY A 45 14.30 12.05 -22.27
CA GLY A 45 14.50 13.38 -21.71
C GLY A 45 13.31 13.89 -20.88
N LYS A 46 13.30 15.19 -20.59
CA LYS A 46 12.25 15.85 -19.80
C LYS A 46 10.84 15.89 -20.45
N SER A 47 10.70 15.41 -21.69
CA SER A 47 9.49 15.49 -22.49
C SER A 47 8.34 14.59 -22.04
N LEU A 48 8.63 13.49 -21.31
CA LEU A 48 7.61 12.54 -20.89
C LEU A 48 7.14 12.82 -19.46
N SER A 49 5.82 12.72 -19.28
CA SER A 49 5.19 12.80 -17.97
C SER A 49 5.52 11.58 -17.12
N TYR A 50 5.32 11.70 -15.81
CA TYR A 50 5.52 10.61 -14.84
C TYR A 50 4.68 9.37 -15.22
N GLN A 51 3.43 9.58 -15.59
CA GLN A 51 2.49 8.51 -15.94
C GLN A 51 2.89 7.75 -17.19
N GLU A 52 3.32 8.48 -18.24
CA GLU A 52 3.75 7.90 -19.51
C GLU A 52 4.98 7.01 -19.31
N LEU A 53 5.97 7.45 -18.53
CA LEU A 53 7.15 6.64 -18.21
C LEU A 53 6.80 5.33 -17.51
N TRP A 54 5.86 5.37 -16.55
CA TRP A 54 5.41 4.16 -15.88
C TRP A 54 4.71 3.18 -16.83
N ASN A 55 3.90 3.69 -17.74
CA ASN A 55 3.21 2.90 -18.76
C ASN A 55 4.20 2.26 -19.74
N ILE A 56 5.17 3.03 -20.25
CA ILE A 56 6.24 2.54 -21.13
C ILE A 56 7.05 1.44 -20.45
N CYS A 57 7.38 1.63 -19.16
CA CYS A 57 8.14 0.68 -18.37
C CYS A 57 7.34 -0.54 -17.93
N LYS A 58 6.01 -0.53 -18.10
CA LYS A 58 5.08 -1.55 -17.58
C LYS A 58 5.32 -1.83 -16.08
N LEU A 59 5.45 -0.75 -15.31
CA LEU A 59 5.70 -0.82 -13.88
C LEU A 59 4.50 -0.25 -13.11
N ASN A 60 4.23 -0.80 -11.94
CA ASN A 60 3.28 -0.20 -11.02
C ASN A 60 3.91 1.01 -10.32
N THR A 61 3.14 2.07 -10.14
CA THR A 61 3.59 3.28 -9.43
C THR A 61 4.01 2.95 -7.99
N LEU A 62 4.90 3.77 -7.41
CA LEU A 62 5.31 3.61 -6.02
C LEU A 62 4.11 3.73 -5.06
N GLU A 63 3.14 4.58 -5.36
CA GLU A 63 1.92 4.71 -4.58
C GLU A 63 1.09 3.42 -4.56
N CYS A 64 0.89 2.80 -5.72
CA CYS A 64 0.19 1.53 -5.83
C CYS A 64 0.92 0.43 -5.05
N ARG A 65 2.25 0.33 -5.21
CA ARG A 65 3.07 -0.65 -4.48
C ARG A 65 3.02 -0.43 -2.97
N LYS A 66 3.09 0.81 -2.52
CA LYS A 66 3.00 1.20 -1.11
C LYS A 66 1.68 0.72 -0.49
N LYS A 67 0.56 1.00 -1.15
CA LYS A 67 -0.76 0.52 -0.71
C LYS A 67 -0.85 -1.00 -0.70
N GLN A 68 -0.41 -1.66 -1.77
CA GLN A 68 -0.43 -3.13 -1.88
C GLN A 68 0.39 -3.81 -0.78
N GLN A 69 1.64 -3.39 -0.55
CA GLN A 69 2.51 -4.00 0.45
C GLN A 69 1.98 -3.76 1.88
N SER A 70 1.44 -2.57 2.13
CA SER A 70 0.81 -2.26 3.42
C SER A 70 -0.41 -3.14 3.70
N LEU A 71 -1.24 -3.38 2.69
CA LEU A 71 -2.40 -4.27 2.79
C LEU A 71 -2.00 -5.74 2.93
N ILE A 72 -0.93 -6.18 2.28
CA ILE A 72 -0.38 -7.54 2.44
C ILE A 72 0.13 -7.74 3.87
N LEU A 73 0.84 -6.75 4.42
CA LEU A 73 1.31 -6.80 5.80
C LEU A 73 0.13 -6.86 6.78
N LEU A 74 -0.88 -6.00 6.57
CA LEU A 74 -2.10 -6.01 7.37
C LEU A 74 -2.84 -7.36 7.31
N PHE A 75 -2.99 -7.93 6.11
CA PHE A 75 -3.60 -9.25 5.93
C PHE A 75 -2.87 -10.33 6.73
N LYS A 76 -1.52 -10.32 6.69
CA LYS A 76 -0.71 -11.25 7.49
C LYS A 76 -0.94 -11.08 9.00
N CYS A 77 -1.06 -9.83 9.47
CA CYS A 77 -1.35 -9.54 10.88
C CYS A 77 -2.73 -10.08 11.29
N ILE A 78 -3.77 -9.85 10.48
CA ILE A 78 -5.14 -10.32 10.76
C ILE A 78 -5.20 -11.86 10.78
N ARG A 79 -4.45 -12.54 9.90
CA ARG A 79 -4.38 -14.00 9.80
C ARG A 79 -3.40 -14.66 10.78
N ASN A 80 -2.87 -13.93 11.76
CA ASN A 80 -1.89 -14.41 12.76
C ASN A 80 -0.55 -14.92 12.16
N ILE A 81 -0.21 -14.51 10.93
CA ILE A 81 1.05 -14.85 10.26
C ILE A 81 2.09 -13.74 10.50
N GLY A 82 1.64 -12.56 10.86
CA GLY A 82 2.48 -11.39 11.15
C GLY A 82 2.86 -11.26 12.63
N PRO A 83 3.68 -10.25 12.96
CA PRO A 83 4.07 -9.98 14.34
C PRO A 83 2.85 -9.64 15.22
N LYS A 84 2.81 -10.22 16.43
CA LYS A 84 1.70 -10.06 17.36
C LYS A 84 1.46 -8.59 17.73
N TYR A 85 2.53 -7.84 18.01
CA TYR A 85 2.42 -6.42 18.39
C TYR A 85 1.80 -5.55 17.30
N LEU A 86 1.97 -5.90 16.00
CA LEU A 86 1.30 -5.18 14.91
C LEU A 86 -0.19 -5.53 14.81
N ARG A 87 -0.55 -6.77 15.11
CA ARG A 87 -1.94 -7.19 15.12
C ARG A 87 -2.75 -6.44 16.15
N ASP A 88 -2.19 -6.21 17.33
CA ASP A 88 -2.86 -5.59 18.47
C ASP A 88 -3.29 -4.13 18.19
N PHE A 89 -2.72 -3.51 17.14
CA PHE A 89 -3.16 -2.20 16.64
C PHE A 89 -4.45 -2.25 15.82
N PHE A 90 -4.90 -3.44 15.39
CA PHE A 90 -6.06 -3.57 14.52
C PHE A 90 -7.15 -4.39 15.20
N SER A 91 -8.32 -3.80 15.36
CA SER A 91 -9.51 -4.48 15.86
C SER A 91 -10.57 -4.60 14.79
N ILE A 92 -11.22 -5.76 14.71
CA ILE A 92 -12.36 -5.98 13.82
C ILE A 92 -13.55 -5.20 14.39
N ARG A 93 -14.26 -4.50 13.52
CA ARG A 93 -15.46 -3.75 13.90
C ARG A 93 -16.57 -4.73 14.25
N GLN A 94 -16.92 -4.80 15.53
CA GLN A 94 -18.09 -5.50 16.01
C GLN A 94 -19.29 -4.53 15.95
N THR A 95 -20.36 -4.95 15.32
CA THR A 95 -21.63 -4.24 15.29
C THR A 95 -22.74 -5.21 15.65
N SER A 96 -23.66 -4.78 16.48
CA SER A 96 -24.87 -5.56 16.84
C SER A 96 -25.85 -5.71 15.68
N TYR A 97 -25.67 -4.93 14.61
CA TYR A 97 -26.51 -4.95 13.43
C TYR A 97 -25.81 -5.64 12.24
N ASN A 98 -26.56 -6.37 11.43
CA ASN A 98 -26.06 -7.02 10.22
C ASN A 98 -25.85 -5.99 9.09
N LEU A 99 -24.83 -5.14 9.22
CA LEU A 99 -24.47 -4.14 8.21
C LEU A 99 -23.59 -4.77 7.12
N ARG A 100 -23.63 -4.17 5.92
CA ARG A 100 -22.71 -4.55 4.83
C ARG A 100 -21.26 -4.42 5.32
N GLY A 101 -20.54 -5.56 5.42
CA GLY A 101 -19.14 -5.60 5.88
C GLY A 101 -18.96 -5.84 7.38
N SER A 102 -20.03 -6.13 8.15
CA SER A 102 -19.89 -6.61 9.53
C SER A 102 -19.01 -7.86 9.58
N GLY A 103 -18.12 -7.92 10.57
CA GLY A 103 -17.21 -9.07 10.76
C GLY A 103 -15.94 -9.07 9.90
N VAL A 104 -15.80 -8.16 8.91
CA VAL A 104 -14.65 -8.13 8.01
C VAL A 104 -13.98 -6.75 7.98
N ASN A 105 -14.69 -5.71 8.38
CA ASN A 105 -14.16 -4.35 8.44
C ASN A 105 -13.41 -4.10 9.74
N LEU A 106 -12.39 -3.25 9.65
CA LEU A 106 -11.60 -2.83 10.80
C LEU A 106 -12.16 -1.56 11.42
N CYS A 107 -11.99 -1.43 12.73
CA CYS A 107 -12.21 -0.18 13.42
C CYS A 107 -11.19 0.85 12.93
N VAL A 108 -11.67 2.01 12.50
CA VAL A 108 -10.81 3.15 12.20
C VAL A 108 -10.69 3.96 13.49
N PRO A 109 -9.47 4.17 14.03
CA PRO A 109 -9.28 4.93 15.25
C PRO A 109 -9.90 6.33 15.14
N LYS A 110 -10.60 6.78 16.17
CA LYS A 110 -10.99 8.19 16.28
C LYS A 110 -9.74 9.01 16.58
N LEU A 111 -9.50 10.02 15.76
CA LEU A 111 -8.28 10.82 15.84
C LEU A 111 -8.64 12.24 16.29
N ASN A 112 -7.99 12.69 17.35
CA ASN A 112 -8.12 14.05 17.86
C ASN A 112 -7.14 15.03 17.19
N LEU A 113 -6.05 14.50 16.57
CA LEU A 113 -4.98 15.31 15.99
C LEU A 113 -4.79 14.98 14.52
N ASN A 114 -4.63 16.01 13.70
CA ASN A 114 -4.49 15.85 12.23
C ASN A 114 -3.26 15.02 11.82
N PHE A 115 -2.14 15.10 12.55
CA PHE A 115 -0.95 14.34 12.22
C PHE A 115 -1.16 12.82 12.35
N MET A 116 -2.03 12.39 13.27
CA MET A 116 -2.36 10.96 13.46
C MET A 116 -3.09 10.35 12.25
N ARG A 117 -3.70 11.18 11.40
CA ARG A 117 -4.29 10.73 10.11
C ARG A 117 -3.24 10.17 9.15
N ASN A 118 -1.98 10.50 9.38
CA ASN A 118 -0.86 9.94 8.62
C ASN A 118 -0.32 8.64 9.23
N SER A 119 -0.83 8.18 10.38
CA SER A 119 -0.38 6.94 10.98
C SER A 119 -0.64 5.74 10.06
N PHE A 120 0.28 4.77 10.11
CA PHE A 120 0.15 3.51 9.39
C PHE A 120 -1.18 2.82 9.69
N THR A 121 -1.53 2.71 10.97
CA THR A 121 -2.76 2.05 11.44
C THR A 121 -4.02 2.67 10.84
N TYR A 122 -4.12 4.01 10.87
CA TYR A 122 -5.26 4.73 10.34
C TYR A 122 -5.41 4.54 8.83
N LYS A 123 -4.32 4.78 8.08
CA LYS A 123 -4.34 4.64 6.62
C LYS A 123 -4.58 3.20 6.17
N CYS A 124 -3.97 2.23 6.84
CA CYS A 124 -4.20 0.80 6.54
C CYS A 124 -5.64 0.39 6.80
N ALA A 125 -6.23 0.78 7.94
CA ALA A 125 -7.63 0.48 8.24
C ALA A 125 -8.59 1.09 7.20
N GLN A 126 -8.34 2.33 6.78
CA GLN A 126 -9.13 2.96 5.72
C GLN A 126 -9.00 2.23 4.37
N LEU A 127 -7.77 1.90 3.96
CA LEU A 127 -7.53 1.16 2.72
C LEU A 127 -8.18 -0.22 2.76
N TRP A 128 -8.06 -0.92 3.89
CA TRP A 128 -8.72 -2.22 4.09
C TRP A 128 -10.22 -2.14 3.95
N ASN A 129 -10.85 -1.16 4.59
CA ASN A 129 -12.30 -1.02 4.56
C ASN A 129 -12.85 -0.72 3.15
N LYS A 130 -12.05 -0.10 2.28
CA LYS A 130 -12.40 0.14 0.87
C LYS A 130 -12.33 -1.11 -0.01
N LEU A 131 -11.62 -2.17 0.42
CA LEU A 131 -11.50 -3.39 -0.38
C LEU A 131 -12.85 -4.12 -0.50
N PRO A 132 -13.10 -4.79 -1.66
CA PRO A 132 -14.22 -5.71 -1.82
C PRO A 132 -14.17 -6.87 -0.81
N LYS A 133 -15.33 -7.41 -0.44
CA LYS A 133 -15.42 -8.54 0.49
C LYS A 133 -14.63 -9.76 0.00
N ASP A 134 -14.70 -10.07 -1.29
CA ASP A 134 -14.04 -11.22 -1.90
C ASP A 134 -12.51 -11.18 -1.75
N VAL A 135 -11.93 -9.97 -1.71
CA VAL A 135 -10.50 -9.79 -1.48
C VAL A 135 -10.17 -10.02 0.00
N LYS A 136 -10.98 -9.44 0.91
CA LYS A 136 -10.79 -9.57 2.37
C LYS A 136 -10.91 -11.01 2.86
N LEU A 137 -11.78 -11.80 2.24
CA LEU A 137 -12.07 -13.21 2.58
C LEU A 137 -11.11 -14.20 1.90
N ALA A 138 -10.01 -13.75 1.31
CA ALA A 138 -9.02 -14.65 0.73
C ALA A 138 -8.50 -15.65 1.78
N ASP A 139 -8.35 -16.92 1.38
CA ASP A 139 -7.96 -18.01 2.30
C ASP A 139 -6.48 -17.92 2.67
N ASN A 140 -5.63 -17.53 1.72
CA ASN A 140 -4.19 -17.44 1.94
C ASN A 140 -3.58 -16.17 1.36
N VAL A 141 -2.33 -15.90 1.77
CA VAL A 141 -1.57 -14.71 1.37
C VAL A 141 -1.36 -14.64 -0.16
N ASN A 142 -1.20 -15.78 -0.83
CA ASN A 142 -0.91 -15.79 -2.27
C ASN A 142 -2.16 -15.42 -3.08
N ILE A 143 -3.32 -15.95 -2.70
CA ILE A 143 -4.62 -15.57 -3.29
C ILE A 143 -4.90 -14.08 -3.02
N PHE A 144 -4.65 -13.61 -1.80
CA PHE A 144 -4.79 -12.19 -1.48
C PHE A 144 -3.90 -11.30 -2.35
N LYS A 145 -2.61 -11.67 -2.51
CA LYS A 145 -1.67 -10.95 -3.39
C LYS A 145 -2.13 -10.90 -4.84
N SER A 146 -2.66 -12.00 -5.36
CA SER A 146 -3.19 -12.06 -6.73
C SER A 146 -4.39 -11.11 -6.87
N LYS A 147 -5.38 -11.23 -6.00
CA LYS A 147 -6.59 -10.40 -6.02
C LYS A 147 -6.30 -8.91 -5.86
N ILE A 148 -5.35 -8.53 -4.97
CA ILE A 148 -5.02 -7.14 -4.73
C ILE A 148 -4.26 -6.50 -5.91
N ARG A 149 -3.53 -7.29 -6.71
CA ARG A 149 -2.87 -6.80 -7.93
C ARG A 149 -3.85 -6.46 -9.04
N SER A 150 -4.95 -7.19 -9.13
CA SER A 150 -6.02 -6.93 -10.10
C SER A 150 -6.96 -5.79 -9.66
N THR A 151 -6.97 -5.46 -8.36
CA THR A 151 -7.80 -4.39 -7.83
C THR A 151 -7.10 -3.03 -8.04
N GLN A 152 -7.79 -2.09 -8.66
CA GLN A 152 -7.33 -0.69 -8.74
C GLN A 152 -7.39 -0.05 -7.34
N LEU A 153 -6.25 0.34 -6.78
CA LEU A 153 -6.08 0.92 -5.45
C LEU A 153 -5.82 2.42 -5.49
#